data_d48632fb5a05adaf01308d1a666c6c6a
#
_entry.id   d48632fb5a05adaf01308d1a666c6c6a
#
_cell.length_a   1.000
_cell.length_b   1.000
_cell.length_c   1.000
_cell.angle_alpha   90.00
_cell.angle_beta   90.00
_cell.angle_gamma   90.00
#
_symmetry.space_group_name_H-M   'P 1'
#
loop_
_entity.id
_entity.type
_entity.pdbx_description
1 polymer ?
#
loop_
_entity_poly.entity_id
_entity_poly.type
_entity_poly.pdbx_seq_one_letter_code
_entity_poly.pdbx_strand_id
1 'polypeptide(L)'
;LEAIDSANRSIGLASYIFDNDPTGKLFIDALCRAVDRGVAVRVLIDGIGSRYSFPTSVGLLRQKGVPVSRFMPTTVPLYLPYANLRNHRKILVVDGERGFTGGLNIRNGCWLSKHPEHAVQDMHFSLTGPVVTQLLEVFIEDWAFASGELLGSLRDSVPDPAWKPRLDFSGTSLARGVRYGPDDKEIGRIKLILIAALSSARRSVKIMTPYFLPDDAICQALGVAALRGVTVDIVLPQQNNLAMVGWASDALLWQVLSRGCTIWMSPPPFDHTKLMVVDSSW
;
A
#
# COMPACT_ATOMS: atom_id res chain seq x y z
N LEU A 1 14.04 -3.58 -7.41
CA LEU A 1 14.91 -3.03 -8.47
C LEU A 1 15.04 -4.01 -9.63
N GLU A 2 15.40 -5.27 -9.37
CA GLU A 2 15.57 -6.31 -10.39
C GLU A 2 14.38 -6.38 -11.40
N ALA A 3 13.14 -6.32 -10.91
CA ALA A 3 11.98 -6.32 -11.77
C ALA A 3 11.92 -5.10 -12.72
N ILE A 4 12.35 -3.91 -12.24
CA ILE A 4 12.44 -2.69 -13.06
C ILE A 4 13.54 -2.84 -14.12
N ASP A 5 14.69 -3.39 -13.73
CA ASP A 5 15.82 -3.58 -14.65
C ASP A 5 15.53 -4.65 -15.71
N SER A 6 14.67 -5.65 -15.43
CA SER A 6 14.26 -6.68 -16.37
C SER A 6 13.03 -6.33 -17.23
N ALA A 7 12.40 -5.18 -16.99
CA ALA A 7 11.20 -4.73 -17.71
C ALA A 7 11.47 -4.55 -19.22
N ASN A 8 10.51 -4.98 -20.04
CA ASN A 8 10.60 -4.92 -21.52
C ASN A 8 9.44 -4.14 -22.16
N ARG A 9 8.32 -3.88 -21.44
CA ARG A 9 7.12 -3.27 -22.03
C ARG A 9 6.66 -2.05 -21.26
N SER A 10 6.31 -2.23 -19.98
CA SER A 10 5.74 -1.15 -19.17
C SER A 10 6.10 -1.26 -17.70
N ILE A 11 6.18 -0.10 -17.05
CA ILE A 11 6.34 0.04 -15.60
C ILE A 11 5.33 1.06 -15.10
N GLY A 12 4.38 0.64 -14.28
CA GLY A 12 3.49 1.49 -13.50
C GLY A 12 3.92 1.50 -12.05
N LEU A 13 4.39 2.64 -11.54
CA LEU A 13 4.82 2.80 -10.16
C LEU A 13 3.99 3.87 -9.45
N ALA A 14 3.28 3.50 -8.38
CA ALA A 14 2.64 4.43 -7.46
C ALA A 14 3.26 4.33 -6.07
N SER A 15 3.58 5.47 -5.45
CA SER A 15 4.11 5.53 -4.09
C SER A 15 3.56 6.75 -3.34
N TYR A 16 3.27 6.58 -2.05
CA TYR A 16 2.91 7.71 -1.19
C TYR A 16 4.14 8.59 -0.92
N ILE A 17 5.22 8.00 -0.39
CA ILE A 17 6.50 8.69 -0.19
C ILE A 17 7.53 8.11 -1.17
N PHE A 18 8.21 9.00 -1.87
CA PHE A 18 9.36 8.68 -2.69
C PHE A 18 10.44 9.73 -2.41
N ASP A 19 11.35 9.41 -1.49
CA ASP A 19 12.38 10.35 -1.06
C ASP A 19 13.56 10.43 -2.04
N ASN A 20 14.23 11.57 -2.05
CA ASN A 20 15.49 11.77 -2.74
C ASN A 20 16.67 11.43 -1.81
N ASP A 21 16.70 10.20 -1.36
CA ASP A 21 17.78 9.64 -0.55
C ASP A 21 18.53 8.55 -1.33
N PRO A 22 19.57 7.90 -0.78
CA PRO A 22 20.29 6.84 -1.48
C PRO A 22 19.41 5.74 -2.03
N THR A 23 18.38 5.29 -1.30
CA THR A 23 17.40 4.29 -1.79
C THR A 23 16.59 4.85 -2.95
N GLY A 24 16.03 6.04 -2.81
CA GLY A 24 15.26 6.69 -3.87
C GLY A 24 16.07 6.91 -5.15
N LYS A 25 17.33 7.28 -5.04
CA LYS A 25 18.23 7.43 -6.19
C LYS A 25 18.41 6.14 -6.98
N LEU A 26 18.51 4.98 -6.29
CA LEU A 26 18.57 3.67 -6.97
C LEU A 26 17.32 3.40 -7.81
N PHE A 27 16.14 3.76 -7.30
CA PHE A 27 14.89 3.63 -8.05
C PHE A 27 14.83 4.62 -9.22
N ILE A 28 15.22 5.89 -9.01
CA ILE A 28 15.28 6.89 -10.07
C ILE A 28 16.19 6.40 -11.20
N ASP A 29 17.40 5.93 -10.89
CA ASP A 29 18.36 5.47 -11.90
C ASP A 29 17.86 4.20 -12.61
N ALA A 30 17.21 3.26 -11.92
CA ALA A 30 16.60 2.08 -12.55
C ALA A 30 15.46 2.47 -13.52
N LEU A 31 14.59 3.43 -13.12
CA LEU A 31 13.52 3.93 -13.97
C LEU A 31 14.05 4.67 -15.21
N CYS A 32 15.15 5.43 -15.06
CA CYS A 32 15.83 6.06 -16.19
C CYS A 32 16.35 5.01 -17.18
N ARG A 33 17.07 3.99 -16.69
CA ARG A 33 17.53 2.90 -17.55
C ARG A 33 16.39 2.20 -18.27
N ALA A 34 15.22 2.07 -17.64
CA ALA A 34 14.04 1.50 -18.28
C ALA A 34 13.51 2.39 -19.42
N VAL A 35 13.45 3.72 -19.20
CA VAL A 35 13.09 4.69 -20.26
C VAL A 35 14.09 4.63 -21.41
N ASP A 36 15.39 4.58 -21.13
CA ASP A 36 16.47 4.48 -22.15
C ASP A 36 16.34 3.20 -22.99
N ARG A 37 15.79 2.12 -22.42
CA ARG A 37 15.48 0.87 -23.16
C ARG A 37 14.18 0.95 -23.96
N GLY A 38 13.43 2.06 -23.90
CA GLY A 38 12.16 2.22 -24.59
C GLY A 38 10.94 1.64 -23.83
N VAL A 39 11.10 1.31 -22.55
CA VAL A 39 10.00 0.82 -21.71
C VAL A 39 9.02 1.96 -21.43
N ALA A 40 7.71 1.70 -21.52
CA ALA A 40 6.66 2.66 -21.21
C ALA A 40 6.56 2.86 -19.68
N VAL A 41 7.25 3.86 -19.15
CA VAL A 41 7.31 4.12 -17.70
C VAL A 41 6.29 5.20 -17.31
N ARG A 42 5.55 4.98 -16.21
CA ARG A 42 4.69 6.00 -15.57
C ARG A 42 4.86 5.92 -14.06
N VAL A 43 5.17 7.08 -13.45
CA VAL A 43 5.40 7.19 -12.01
C VAL A 43 4.38 8.14 -11.39
N LEU A 44 3.62 7.66 -10.40
CA LEU A 44 2.64 8.44 -9.66
C LEU A 44 3.09 8.62 -8.21
N ILE A 45 3.25 9.86 -7.76
CA ILE A 45 3.66 10.16 -6.39
C ILE A 45 2.60 11.05 -5.73
N ASP A 46 2.24 10.77 -4.48
CA ASP A 46 1.29 11.62 -3.76
C ASP A 46 1.82 13.06 -3.61
N GLY A 47 0.93 14.04 -3.76
CA GLY A 47 1.28 15.47 -3.75
C GLY A 47 1.89 15.95 -2.44
N ILE A 48 1.48 15.39 -1.29
CA ILE A 48 2.07 15.67 0.03
C ILE A 48 3.32 14.81 0.22
N GLY A 49 3.22 13.51 -0.04
CA GLY A 49 4.33 12.57 0.11
C GLY A 49 5.57 12.90 -0.73
N SER A 50 5.39 13.64 -1.83
CA SER A 50 6.50 14.14 -2.65
C SER A 50 7.34 15.25 -2.02
N ARG A 51 6.93 15.80 -0.85
CA ARG A 51 7.59 16.95 -0.21
C ARG A 51 8.50 16.58 0.95
N TYR A 52 8.63 15.29 1.27
CA TYR A 52 9.47 14.83 2.38
C TYR A 52 10.97 15.02 2.14
N SER A 53 11.38 15.24 0.89
CA SER A 53 12.80 15.50 0.54
C SER A 53 12.95 16.65 -0.45
N PHE A 54 14.07 17.37 -0.37
CA PHE A 54 14.43 18.44 -1.31
C PHE A 54 15.87 18.26 -1.82
N PRO A 55 16.14 18.40 -3.15
CA PRO A 55 15.15 18.50 -4.23
C PRO A 55 14.20 17.29 -4.26
N THR A 56 12.96 17.49 -4.75
CA THR A 56 11.96 16.43 -4.75
C THR A 56 12.29 15.34 -5.79
N SER A 57 11.96 14.09 -5.50
CA SER A 57 12.07 12.99 -6.46
C SER A 57 11.30 13.24 -7.75
N VAL A 58 10.12 13.92 -7.68
CA VAL A 58 9.37 14.36 -8.86
C VAL A 58 10.18 15.27 -9.76
N GLY A 59 10.89 16.25 -9.17
CA GLY A 59 11.76 17.16 -9.92
C GLY A 59 12.89 16.42 -10.63
N LEU A 60 13.54 15.50 -9.93
CA LEU A 60 14.63 14.70 -10.47
C LEU A 60 14.18 13.76 -11.59
N LEU A 61 13.04 13.06 -11.40
CA LEU A 61 12.47 12.19 -12.43
C LEU A 61 12.15 12.97 -13.71
N ARG A 62 11.51 14.14 -13.57
CA ARG A 62 11.24 15.03 -14.73
C ARG A 62 12.50 15.49 -15.44
N GLN A 63 13.51 15.93 -14.69
CA GLN A 63 14.78 16.37 -15.25
C GLN A 63 15.46 15.26 -16.04
N LYS A 64 15.29 13.99 -15.62
CA LYS A 64 15.85 12.82 -16.29
C LYS A 64 14.90 12.21 -17.36
N GLY A 65 13.83 12.90 -17.73
CA GLY A 65 12.92 12.47 -18.79
C GLY A 65 11.96 11.32 -18.40
N VAL A 66 11.87 10.95 -17.12
CA VAL A 66 10.93 9.93 -16.67
C VAL A 66 9.54 10.55 -16.51
N PRO A 67 8.49 10.01 -17.19
CA PRO A 67 7.11 10.48 -17.04
C PRO A 67 6.62 10.30 -15.61
N VAL A 68 6.33 11.43 -14.94
CA VAL A 68 5.88 11.45 -13.54
C VAL A 68 4.75 12.45 -13.32
N SER A 69 3.71 12.03 -12.59
CA SER A 69 2.61 12.87 -12.15
C SER A 69 2.50 12.91 -10.63
N ARG A 70 1.87 13.97 -10.09
CA ARG A 70 1.55 14.08 -8.67
C ARG A 70 0.05 13.89 -8.45
N PHE A 71 -0.29 12.96 -7.57
CA PHE A 71 -1.68 12.77 -7.16
C PHE A 71 -2.12 13.94 -6.27
N MET A 72 -3.18 14.65 -6.66
CA MET A 72 -3.74 15.80 -5.95
C MET A 72 -2.66 16.76 -5.42
N PRO A 73 -1.90 17.44 -6.31
CA PRO A 73 -0.91 18.42 -5.90
C PRO A 73 -1.61 19.60 -5.21
N THR A 74 -1.25 19.86 -3.95
CA THR A 74 -1.81 20.99 -3.19
C THR A 74 -0.73 22.00 -2.89
N THR A 75 -1.01 23.29 -3.10
CA THR A 75 -0.11 24.38 -2.72
C THR A 75 -0.21 24.69 -1.23
N VAL A 76 -1.42 24.58 -0.65
CA VAL A 76 -1.69 24.87 0.78
C VAL A 76 -2.52 23.71 1.37
N PRO A 77 -1.91 22.74 2.04
CA PRO A 77 -2.57 21.52 2.53
C PRO A 77 -3.74 21.76 3.50
N LEU A 78 -3.68 22.83 4.28
CA LEU A 78 -4.61 23.10 5.39
C LEU A 78 -5.95 23.73 4.98
N TYR A 79 -6.08 24.24 3.74
CA TYR A 79 -7.28 25.00 3.30
C TYR A 79 -8.16 24.24 2.31
N LEU A 80 -7.89 22.98 2.02
CA LEU A 80 -8.68 22.23 1.05
C LEU A 80 -9.59 21.22 1.75
N PRO A 81 -10.89 21.17 1.41
CA PRO A 81 -11.84 20.23 2.01
C PRO A 81 -11.48 18.75 1.78
N TYR A 82 -10.58 18.47 0.84
CA TYR A 82 -10.11 17.11 0.51
C TYR A 82 -8.63 16.87 0.84
N ALA A 83 -8.05 17.65 1.74
CA ALA A 83 -6.62 17.51 2.09
C ALA A 83 -6.26 16.15 2.70
N ASN A 84 -7.24 15.46 3.29
CA ASN A 84 -7.13 14.12 3.85
C ASN A 84 -7.27 13.00 2.80
N LEU A 85 -7.76 13.29 1.59
CA LEU A 85 -7.86 12.32 0.51
C LEU A 85 -6.51 12.20 -0.19
N ARG A 86 -5.70 11.25 0.28
CA ARG A 86 -4.34 11.01 -0.24
C ARG A 86 -4.24 9.62 -0.86
N ASN A 87 -3.38 9.50 -1.86
CA ASN A 87 -3.06 8.19 -2.43
C ASN A 87 -1.97 7.50 -1.61
N HIS A 88 -2.39 6.66 -0.65
CA HIS A 88 -1.48 5.87 0.19
C HIS A 88 -1.07 4.54 -0.46
N ARG A 89 -1.47 4.27 -1.70
CA ARG A 89 -1.13 3.03 -2.40
C ARG A 89 0.36 2.96 -2.71
N LYS A 90 0.92 1.78 -2.57
CA LYS A 90 2.26 1.43 -3.00
C LYS A 90 2.09 0.27 -3.97
N ILE A 91 2.19 0.57 -5.24
CA ILE A 91 1.96 -0.37 -6.32
C ILE A 91 3.12 -0.24 -7.31
N LEU A 92 3.71 -1.36 -7.67
CA LEU A 92 4.58 -1.47 -8.83
C LEU A 92 4.04 -2.59 -9.70
N VAL A 93 3.73 -2.31 -10.95
CA VAL A 93 3.39 -3.32 -11.95
C VAL A 93 4.41 -3.27 -13.07
N VAL A 94 4.99 -4.41 -13.40
CA VAL A 94 5.98 -4.56 -14.46
C VAL A 94 5.42 -5.50 -15.52
N ASP A 95 5.40 -5.02 -16.77
CA ASP A 95 4.99 -5.73 -17.99
C ASP A 95 3.58 -6.32 -17.94
N GLY A 96 2.76 -5.92 -16.95
CA GLY A 96 1.44 -6.51 -16.69
C GLY A 96 1.49 -7.96 -16.18
N GLU A 97 2.67 -8.45 -15.78
CA GLU A 97 2.92 -9.83 -15.35
C GLU A 97 3.28 -9.93 -13.87
N ARG A 98 4.07 -8.99 -13.39
CA ARG A 98 4.58 -8.98 -12.04
C ARG A 98 4.09 -7.75 -11.29
N GLY A 99 3.43 -7.96 -10.16
CA GLY A 99 2.90 -6.91 -9.30
C GLY A 99 3.58 -6.91 -7.93
N PHE A 100 3.74 -5.71 -7.35
CA PHE A 100 4.23 -5.55 -5.99
C PHE A 100 3.29 -4.58 -5.26
N THR A 101 2.90 -4.93 -4.03
CA THR A 101 2.09 -4.05 -3.19
C THR A 101 2.30 -4.35 -1.71
N GLY A 102 2.03 -3.38 -0.87
CA GLY A 102 2.19 -3.47 0.59
C GLY A 102 2.39 -2.12 1.24
N GLY A 103 3.10 -2.08 2.36
CA GLY A 103 3.26 -0.87 3.16
C GLY A 103 4.55 -0.07 2.88
N LEU A 104 5.56 -0.65 2.23
CA LEU A 104 6.86 -0.02 2.03
C LEU A 104 6.79 1.21 1.12
N ASN A 105 7.33 2.33 1.59
CA ASN A 105 7.63 3.50 0.77
C ASN A 105 9.05 3.41 0.18
N ILE A 106 9.35 4.26 -0.79
CA ILE A 106 10.69 4.34 -1.39
C ILE A 106 11.52 5.36 -0.60
N ARG A 107 12.23 4.89 0.42
CA ARG A 107 13.10 5.68 1.30
C ARG A 107 14.05 4.80 2.10
N ASN A 108 15.15 5.38 2.59
CA ASN A 108 16.18 4.66 3.35
C ASN A 108 15.62 3.87 4.55
N GLY A 109 14.74 4.45 5.34
CA GLY A 109 14.17 3.78 6.51
C GLY A 109 13.39 2.50 6.19
N CYS A 110 12.95 2.30 4.95
CA CYS A 110 12.30 1.07 4.51
C CYS A 110 13.28 0.00 4.01
N TRP A 111 14.60 0.26 4.05
CA TRP A 111 15.63 -0.72 3.71
C TRP A 111 16.37 -1.17 4.98
N LEU A 112 15.76 -2.06 5.74
CA LEU A 112 16.18 -2.49 7.07
C LEU A 112 17.66 -2.88 7.16
N SER A 113 18.16 -3.69 6.22
CA SER A 113 19.55 -4.19 6.25
C SER A 113 20.61 -3.12 5.97
N LYS A 114 20.22 -1.98 5.38
CA LYS A 114 21.12 -0.87 5.04
C LYS A 114 21.07 0.27 6.04
N HIS A 115 19.92 0.46 6.69
CA HIS A 115 19.66 1.60 7.57
C HIS A 115 18.95 1.16 8.86
N PRO A 116 19.56 0.29 9.68
CA PRO A 116 18.90 -0.28 10.86
C PRO A 116 18.56 0.77 11.92
N GLU A 117 19.32 1.88 12.01
CA GLU A 117 19.12 2.96 12.97
C GLU A 117 17.83 3.76 12.79
N HIS A 118 17.29 3.76 11.58
CA HIS A 118 16.05 4.45 11.21
C HIS A 118 15.03 3.49 10.59
N ALA A 119 15.15 2.23 10.93
CA ALA A 119 14.36 1.17 10.33
C ALA A 119 12.86 1.36 10.60
N VAL A 120 12.08 1.24 9.54
CA VAL A 120 10.62 1.08 9.57
C VAL A 120 10.32 -0.27 8.95
N GLN A 121 9.98 -1.23 9.79
CA GLN A 121 9.58 -2.55 9.33
C GLN A 121 8.20 -2.46 8.68
N ASP A 122 8.00 -3.17 7.58
CA ASP A 122 6.69 -3.28 6.92
C ASP A 122 6.68 -4.49 6.00
N MET A 123 5.51 -4.94 5.61
CA MET A 123 5.35 -6.04 4.65
C MET A 123 5.06 -5.54 3.25
N HIS A 124 5.68 -6.20 2.28
CA HIS A 124 5.46 -5.97 0.86
C HIS A 124 5.44 -7.30 0.13
N PHE A 125 4.49 -7.46 -0.79
CA PHE A 125 4.23 -8.73 -1.46
C PHE A 125 4.62 -8.61 -2.93
N SER A 126 5.26 -9.65 -3.46
CA SER A 126 5.42 -9.88 -4.89
C SER A 126 4.34 -10.85 -5.37
N LEU A 127 3.65 -10.48 -6.43
CA LEU A 127 2.48 -11.16 -6.94
C LEU A 127 2.65 -11.44 -8.43
N THR A 128 2.15 -12.59 -8.86
CA THR A 128 2.00 -12.98 -10.28
C THR A 128 0.58 -13.49 -10.50
N GLY A 129 0.19 -13.67 -11.75
CA GLY A 129 -1.13 -14.19 -12.10
C GLY A 129 -2.22 -13.12 -12.19
N PRO A 130 -3.50 -13.53 -12.25
CA PRO A 130 -4.61 -12.64 -12.58
C PRO A 130 -4.81 -11.45 -11.62
N VAL A 131 -4.36 -11.56 -10.36
CA VAL A 131 -4.44 -10.47 -9.38
C VAL A 131 -3.62 -9.23 -9.80
N VAL A 132 -2.57 -9.40 -10.61
CA VAL A 132 -1.76 -8.31 -11.15
C VAL A 132 -2.59 -7.39 -12.05
N THR A 133 -3.57 -7.94 -12.77
CA THR A 133 -4.54 -7.15 -13.56
C THR A 133 -5.28 -6.15 -12.67
N GLN A 134 -5.69 -6.57 -11.48
CA GLN A 134 -6.42 -5.69 -10.55
C GLN A 134 -5.52 -4.56 -10.01
N LEU A 135 -4.22 -4.82 -9.78
CA LEU A 135 -3.26 -3.78 -9.41
C LEU A 135 -3.04 -2.80 -10.57
N LEU A 136 -2.92 -3.33 -11.79
CA LEU A 136 -2.74 -2.52 -13.00
C LEU A 136 -3.95 -1.62 -13.25
N GLU A 137 -5.18 -2.14 -13.11
CA GLU A 137 -6.42 -1.36 -13.24
C GLU A 137 -6.43 -0.15 -12.29
N VAL A 138 -6.13 -0.41 -11.01
CA VAL A 138 -6.07 0.65 -10.00
C VAL A 138 -5.00 1.69 -10.34
N PHE A 139 -3.83 1.25 -10.81
CA PHE A 139 -2.77 2.16 -11.22
C PHE A 139 -3.19 3.02 -12.42
N ILE A 140 -3.77 2.42 -13.47
CA ILE A 140 -4.22 3.13 -14.68
C ILE A 140 -5.28 4.18 -14.34
N GLU A 141 -6.23 3.87 -13.48
CA GLU A 141 -7.26 4.82 -13.05
C GLU A 141 -6.68 5.97 -12.23
N ASP A 142 -5.80 5.69 -11.27
CA ASP A 142 -5.13 6.73 -10.48
C ASP A 142 -4.23 7.62 -11.35
N TRP A 143 -3.56 7.02 -12.35
CA TRP A 143 -2.74 7.75 -13.31
C TRP A 143 -3.59 8.66 -14.19
N ALA A 144 -4.68 8.14 -14.77
CA ALA A 144 -5.60 8.92 -15.60
C ALA A 144 -6.19 10.10 -14.80
N PHE A 145 -6.59 9.87 -13.56
CA PHE A 145 -7.08 10.93 -12.67
C PHE A 145 -6.03 12.02 -12.42
N ALA A 146 -4.78 11.64 -12.20
CA ALA A 146 -3.72 12.58 -11.81
C ALA A 146 -3.06 13.31 -13.00
N SER A 147 -3.01 12.68 -14.18
CA SER A 147 -2.29 13.20 -15.35
C SER A 147 -3.20 13.64 -16.50
N GLY A 148 -4.43 13.13 -16.55
CA GLY A 148 -5.33 13.26 -17.71
C GLY A 148 -4.98 12.32 -18.87
N GLU A 149 -3.87 11.54 -18.77
CA GLU A 149 -3.47 10.59 -19.81
C GLU A 149 -4.19 9.26 -19.63
N LEU A 150 -4.81 8.78 -20.69
CA LEU A 150 -5.46 7.47 -20.74
C LEU A 150 -4.48 6.42 -21.26
N LEU A 151 -4.07 5.50 -20.41
CA LEU A 151 -3.18 4.37 -20.78
C LEU A 151 -3.94 3.20 -21.42
N GLY A 152 -5.19 3.41 -21.78
CA GLY A 152 -6.16 2.38 -22.15
C GLY A 152 -6.92 1.88 -20.92
N SER A 153 -8.11 1.34 -21.17
CA SER A 153 -8.90 0.63 -20.17
C SER A 153 -8.86 -0.85 -20.50
N LEU A 154 -8.81 -1.71 -19.50
CA LEU A 154 -8.94 -3.17 -19.72
C LEU A 154 -10.32 -3.53 -20.30
N ARG A 155 -11.27 -2.59 -20.28
CA ARG A 155 -12.61 -2.69 -20.88
C ARG A 155 -12.67 -2.14 -22.29
N ASP A 156 -11.66 -1.41 -22.76
CA ASP A 156 -11.63 -0.83 -24.08
C ASP A 156 -11.27 -1.87 -25.14
N SER A 157 -11.86 -1.73 -26.31
CA SER A 157 -11.67 -2.64 -27.44
C SER A 157 -10.24 -2.65 -27.99
N VAL A 158 -9.45 -1.61 -27.71
CA VAL A 158 -8.03 -1.47 -28.12
C VAL A 158 -7.23 -0.81 -27.00
N PRO A 159 -6.85 -1.54 -25.94
CA PRO A 159 -5.92 -1.01 -24.96
C PRO A 159 -4.54 -0.80 -25.59
N ASP A 160 -3.79 0.21 -25.13
CA ASP A 160 -2.38 0.38 -25.48
C ASP A 160 -1.64 -0.95 -25.20
N PRO A 161 -1.00 -1.55 -26.22
CA PRO A 161 -0.35 -2.87 -26.07
C PRO A 161 0.67 -2.93 -24.92
N ALA A 162 1.31 -1.80 -24.58
CA ALA A 162 2.28 -1.73 -23.51
C ALA A 162 1.65 -2.00 -22.13
N TRP A 163 0.37 -1.64 -21.94
CA TRP A 163 -0.35 -1.74 -20.66
C TRP A 163 -1.33 -2.92 -20.61
N LYS A 164 -1.28 -3.81 -21.60
CA LYS A 164 -2.11 -5.01 -21.61
C LYS A 164 -1.59 -6.02 -20.59
N PRO A 165 -2.44 -6.51 -19.64
CA PRO A 165 -2.02 -7.53 -18.71
C PRO A 165 -1.67 -8.84 -19.41
N ARG A 166 -0.71 -9.55 -18.88
CA ARG A 166 -0.40 -10.94 -19.25
C ARG A 166 -0.91 -11.86 -18.15
N LEU A 167 -1.85 -12.70 -18.50
CA LEU A 167 -2.47 -13.62 -17.56
C LEU A 167 -1.65 -14.89 -17.48
N ASP A 168 -1.00 -15.10 -16.36
CA ASP A 168 -0.41 -16.38 -15.97
C ASP A 168 -1.28 -17.00 -14.86
N PHE A 169 -1.71 -18.23 -15.05
CA PHE A 169 -2.55 -18.97 -14.11
C PHE A 169 -1.77 -20.05 -13.34
N SER A 170 -0.46 -19.94 -13.26
CA SER A 170 0.43 -20.96 -12.68
C SER A 170 0.42 -21.01 -11.14
N GLY A 171 -0.28 -20.11 -10.45
CA GLY A 171 -0.32 -20.08 -8.99
C GLY A 171 -1.36 -21.03 -8.37
N THR A 172 -1.13 -21.39 -7.10
CA THR A 172 -2.07 -22.20 -6.29
C THR A 172 -2.78 -21.40 -5.20
N SER A 173 -2.35 -20.16 -4.95
CA SER A 173 -2.93 -19.29 -3.93
C SER A 173 -4.07 -18.47 -4.50
N LEU A 174 -5.19 -18.40 -3.77
CA LEU A 174 -6.27 -17.48 -4.11
C LEU A 174 -5.90 -16.08 -3.66
N ALA A 175 -5.98 -15.10 -4.57
CA ALA A 175 -5.72 -13.71 -4.28
C ALA A 175 -6.78 -12.80 -4.91
N ARG A 176 -7.17 -11.76 -4.18
CA ARG A 176 -8.10 -10.74 -4.66
C ARG A 176 -7.66 -9.36 -4.21
N GLY A 177 -7.54 -8.43 -5.14
CA GLY A 177 -7.42 -7.01 -4.85
C GLY A 177 -8.77 -6.42 -4.44
N VAL A 178 -8.78 -5.68 -3.34
CA VAL A 178 -9.96 -4.92 -2.90
C VAL A 178 -9.63 -3.44 -2.98
N ARG A 179 -10.34 -2.74 -3.85
CA ARG A 179 -10.20 -1.29 -3.98
C ARG A 179 -10.81 -0.60 -2.77
N TYR A 180 -10.11 0.41 -2.31
CA TYR A 180 -10.63 1.36 -1.32
C TYR A 180 -10.37 2.77 -1.86
N GLY A 181 -11.41 3.54 -2.02
CA GLY A 181 -11.35 4.87 -2.62
C GLY A 181 -12.36 5.83 -2.00
N PRO A 182 -12.36 7.09 -2.45
CA PRO A 182 -13.29 8.10 -1.97
C PRO A 182 -14.73 7.93 -2.51
N ASP A 183 -14.97 6.97 -3.39
CA ASP A 183 -16.32 6.63 -3.85
C ASP A 183 -17.14 6.03 -2.71
N ASP A 184 -18.35 6.53 -2.49
CA ASP A 184 -19.28 6.07 -1.44
C ASP A 184 -19.54 4.55 -1.51
N LYS A 185 -19.50 3.96 -2.71
CA LYS A 185 -19.67 2.52 -2.92
C LYS A 185 -18.46 1.71 -2.45
N GLU A 186 -17.28 2.32 -2.35
CA GLU A 186 -16.04 1.68 -1.92
C GLU A 186 -15.72 1.95 -0.45
N ILE A 187 -16.25 3.06 0.10
CA ILE A 187 -16.18 3.39 1.52
C ILE A 187 -16.87 2.28 2.32
N GLY A 188 -16.13 1.68 3.23
CA GLY A 188 -16.65 0.58 4.06
C GLY A 188 -16.48 -0.82 3.47
N ARG A 189 -16.16 -1.02 2.19
CA ARG A 189 -15.97 -2.34 1.59
C ARG A 189 -14.92 -3.17 2.33
N ILE A 190 -13.74 -2.58 2.63
CA ILE A 190 -12.70 -3.25 3.42
C ILE A 190 -13.21 -3.61 4.81
N LYS A 191 -13.93 -2.69 5.47
CA LYS A 191 -14.51 -2.94 6.79
C LYS A 191 -15.47 -4.15 6.76
N LEU A 192 -16.34 -4.24 5.78
CA LEU A 192 -17.26 -5.38 5.64
C LEU A 192 -16.51 -6.69 5.41
N ILE A 193 -15.44 -6.68 4.61
CA ILE A 193 -14.58 -7.86 4.39
C ILE A 193 -13.91 -8.28 5.70
N LEU A 194 -13.36 -7.33 6.47
CA LEU A 194 -12.77 -7.63 7.77
C LEU A 194 -13.79 -8.22 8.74
N ILE A 195 -14.99 -7.65 8.83
CA ILE A 195 -16.08 -8.17 9.66
C ILE A 195 -16.46 -9.59 9.22
N ALA A 196 -16.58 -9.83 7.91
CA ALA A 196 -16.91 -11.16 7.38
C ALA A 196 -15.82 -12.18 7.73
N ALA A 197 -14.53 -11.81 7.59
CA ALA A 197 -13.40 -12.66 7.96
C ALA A 197 -13.40 -12.98 9.48
N LEU A 198 -13.60 -11.97 10.34
CA LEU A 198 -13.72 -12.15 11.79
C LEU A 198 -14.92 -13.05 12.16
N SER A 199 -16.05 -12.87 11.47
CA SER A 199 -17.25 -13.68 11.70
C SER A 199 -17.06 -15.14 11.29
N SER A 200 -16.24 -15.41 10.28
CA SER A 200 -15.95 -16.76 9.78
C SER A 200 -14.83 -17.48 10.56
N ALA A 201 -14.08 -16.77 11.38
CA ALA A 201 -12.98 -17.32 12.17
C ALA A 201 -13.46 -18.47 13.09
N ARG A 202 -12.68 -19.55 13.15
CA ARG A 202 -12.99 -20.75 13.95
C ARG A 202 -11.93 -21.07 14.98
N ARG A 203 -10.68 -20.68 14.77
CA ARG A 203 -9.53 -21.05 15.62
C ARG A 203 -8.76 -19.83 16.09
N SER A 204 -8.32 -19.00 15.16
CA SER A 204 -7.44 -17.88 15.49
C SER A 204 -7.61 -16.69 14.55
N VAL A 205 -7.47 -15.52 15.14
CA VAL A 205 -7.32 -14.23 14.43
C VAL A 205 -6.05 -13.57 14.92
N LYS A 206 -5.14 -13.22 14.00
CA LYS A 206 -3.93 -12.49 14.30
C LYS A 206 -3.94 -11.18 13.52
N ILE A 207 -3.83 -10.06 14.22
CA ILE A 207 -3.82 -8.73 13.63
C ILE A 207 -2.52 -8.04 13.98
N MET A 208 -1.88 -7.42 13.01
CA MET A 208 -0.75 -6.53 13.19
C MET A 208 -1.06 -5.19 12.56
N THR A 209 -0.97 -4.12 13.33
CA THR A 209 -1.24 -2.76 12.83
C THR A 209 -0.52 -1.71 13.66
N PRO A 210 0.06 -0.66 13.02
CA PRO A 210 0.69 0.43 13.77
C PRO A 210 -0.32 1.38 14.41
N TYR A 211 -1.56 1.39 13.92
CA TYR A 211 -2.59 2.35 14.30
C TYR A 211 -3.90 1.61 14.59
N PHE A 212 -4.06 1.21 15.84
CA PHE A 212 -5.25 0.48 16.27
C PHE A 212 -6.34 1.45 16.72
N LEU A 213 -7.14 1.90 15.77
CA LEU A 213 -8.29 2.79 15.99
C LEU A 213 -9.55 2.13 15.44
N PRO A 214 -9.97 0.99 16.01
CA PRO A 214 -11.14 0.28 15.54
C PRO A 214 -12.41 1.06 15.86
N ASP A 215 -13.39 1.02 14.96
CA ASP A 215 -14.74 1.47 15.29
C ASP A 215 -15.51 0.39 16.09
N ASP A 216 -16.70 0.76 16.57
CA ASP A 216 -17.53 -0.13 17.39
C ASP A 216 -17.85 -1.45 16.70
N ALA A 217 -18.08 -1.46 15.37
CA ALA A 217 -18.41 -2.68 14.65
C ALA A 217 -17.25 -3.67 14.61
N ILE A 218 -16.02 -3.18 14.43
CA ILE A 218 -14.80 -4.00 14.49
C ILE A 218 -14.54 -4.47 15.92
N CYS A 219 -14.69 -3.61 16.93
CA CYS A 219 -14.58 -4.00 18.34
C CYS A 219 -15.57 -5.11 18.72
N GLN A 220 -16.82 -4.99 18.27
CA GLN A 220 -17.85 -6.02 18.51
C GLN A 220 -17.51 -7.32 17.78
N ALA A 221 -17.09 -7.27 16.50
CA ALA A 221 -16.72 -8.46 15.74
C ALA A 221 -15.56 -9.23 16.38
N LEU A 222 -14.53 -8.51 16.88
CA LEU A 222 -13.40 -9.09 17.63
C LEU A 222 -13.87 -9.74 18.93
N GLY A 223 -14.72 -9.04 19.70
CA GLY A 223 -15.30 -9.57 20.94
C GLY A 223 -16.16 -10.81 20.72
N VAL A 224 -17.00 -10.82 19.69
CA VAL A 224 -17.82 -12.00 19.32
C VAL A 224 -16.93 -13.17 18.92
N ALA A 225 -15.84 -12.94 18.17
CA ALA A 225 -14.89 -14.00 17.84
C ALA A 225 -14.25 -14.59 19.11
N ALA A 226 -13.78 -13.75 20.03
CA ALA A 226 -13.21 -14.19 21.31
C ALA A 226 -14.21 -14.96 22.18
N LEU A 227 -15.45 -14.48 22.30
CA LEU A 227 -16.54 -15.16 23.04
C LEU A 227 -16.91 -16.53 22.44
N ARG A 228 -16.69 -16.73 21.15
CA ARG A 228 -16.88 -18.03 20.48
C ARG A 228 -15.70 -18.99 20.72
N GLY A 229 -14.69 -18.58 21.48
CA GLY A 229 -13.48 -19.37 21.76
C GLY A 229 -12.38 -19.24 20.71
N VAL A 230 -12.48 -18.27 19.80
CA VAL A 230 -11.41 -17.96 18.84
C VAL A 230 -10.30 -17.21 19.56
N THR A 231 -9.05 -17.64 19.43
CA THR A 231 -7.89 -16.90 19.93
C THR A 231 -7.71 -15.64 19.10
N VAL A 232 -7.77 -14.47 19.74
CA VAL A 232 -7.61 -13.17 19.05
C VAL A 232 -6.37 -12.48 19.61
N ASP A 233 -5.32 -12.41 18.78
CA ASP A 233 -4.04 -11.77 19.08
C ASP A 233 -3.90 -10.49 18.25
N ILE A 234 -3.63 -9.37 18.90
CA ILE A 234 -3.42 -8.07 18.27
C ILE A 234 -2.01 -7.59 18.63
N VAL A 235 -1.17 -7.35 17.62
CA VAL A 235 0.20 -6.87 17.77
C VAL A 235 0.27 -5.40 17.43
N LEU A 236 0.73 -4.58 18.35
CA LEU A 236 0.89 -3.15 18.24
C LEU A 236 2.36 -2.75 18.49
N PRO A 237 2.88 -1.66 17.91
CA PRO A 237 4.21 -1.20 18.23
C PRO A 237 4.26 -0.63 19.65
N GLN A 238 5.29 -0.99 20.40
CA GLN A 238 5.54 -0.43 21.73
C GLN A 238 5.78 1.09 21.70
N GLN A 239 6.36 1.58 20.62
CA GLN A 239 6.57 3.01 20.37
C GLN A 239 5.90 3.39 19.06
N ASN A 240 4.93 4.30 19.13
CA ASN A 240 4.25 4.80 17.94
C ASN A 240 5.00 6.01 17.38
N ASN A 241 5.11 6.11 16.07
CA ASN A 241 5.71 7.27 15.38
C ASN A 241 4.82 8.53 15.42
N LEU A 242 3.55 8.39 15.81
CA LEU A 242 2.56 9.46 15.95
C LEU A 242 1.99 9.41 17.39
N ALA A 243 2.53 10.21 18.30
CA ALA A 243 2.18 10.16 19.73
C ALA A 243 0.68 10.27 19.98
N MET A 244 -0.02 11.20 19.31
CA MET A 244 -1.48 11.38 19.47
C MET A 244 -2.26 10.13 19.03
N VAL A 245 -1.80 9.45 17.98
CA VAL A 245 -2.43 8.21 17.52
C VAL A 245 -2.18 7.07 18.52
N GLY A 246 -0.97 7.02 19.10
CA GLY A 246 -0.65 6.09 20.19
C GLY A 246 -1.60 6.28 21.37
N TRP A 247 -1.73 7.50 21.90
CA TRP A 247 -2.65 7.80 23.01
C TRP A 247 -4.11 7.47 22.69
N ALA A 248 -4.57 7.79 21.48
CA ALA A 248 -5.93 7.45 21.06
C ALA A 248 -6.13 5.93 20.97
N SER A 249 -5.13 5.20 20.48
CA SER A 249 -5.13 3.73 20.46
C SER A 249 -5.22 3.16 21.87
N ASP A 250 -4.34 3.61 22.79
CA ASP A 250 -4.30 3.15 24.18
C ASP A 250 -5.66 3.33 24.88
N ALA A 251 -6.34 4.45 24.62
CA ALA A 251 -7.67 4.72 25.17
C ALA A 251 -8.76 3.73 24.69
N LEU A 252 -8.53 3.01 23.60
CA LEU A 252 -9.51 2.06 23.05
C LEU A 252 -9.19 0.59 23.40
N LEU A 253 -7.98 0.28 23.91
CA LEU A 253 -7.54 -1.11 24.16
C LEU A 253 -8.46 -1.86 25.13
N TRP A 254 -9.00 -1.18 26.14
CA TRP A 254 -9.88 -1.80 27.12
C TRP A 254 -11.13 -2.45 26.48
N GLN A 255 -11.60 -1.92 25.35
CA GLN A 255 -12.81 -2.42 24.68
C GLN A 255 -12.62 -3.85 24.14
N VAL A 256 -11.40 -4.18 23.69
CA VAL A 256 -11.08 -5.52 23.17
C VAL A 256 -10.52 -6.42 24.25
N LEU A 257 -9.70 -5.87 25.17
CA LEU A 257 -9.17 -6.62 26.32
C LEU A 257 -10.27 -7.16 27.22
N SER A 258 -11.29 -6.35 27.56
CA SER A 258 -12.44 -6.77 28.37
C SER A 258 -13.28 -7.88 27.74
N ARG A 259 -13.12 -8.12 26.43
CA ARG A 259 -13.83 -9.16 25.67
C ARG A 259 -12.99 -10.41 25.41
N GLY A 260 -11.77 -10.49 25.99
CA GLY A 260 -10.91 -11.67 25.90
C GLY A 260 -9.92 -11.67 24.73
N CYS A 261 -9.74 -10.54 24.04
CA CYS A 261 -8.65 -10.40 23.08
C CYS A 261 -7.31 -10.20 23.81
N THR A 262 -6.22 -10.65 23.23
CA THR A 262 -4.86 -10.45 23.73
C THR A 262 -4.14 -9.37 22.92
N ILE A 263 -3.44 -8.47 23.60
CA ILE A 263 -2.61 -7.45 22.96
C ILE A 263 -1.14 -7.71 23.25
N TRP A 264 -0.35 -7.71 22.21
CA TRP A 264 1.09 -7.87 22.24
C TRP A 264 1.77 -6.57 21.80
N MET A 265 2.82 -6.18 22.49
CA MET A 265 3.60 -4.99 22.15
C MET A 265 4.89 -5.40 21.46
N SER A 266 5.05 -5.00 20.18
CA SER A 266 6.26 -5.26 19.42
C SER A 266 7.37 -4.27 19.80
N PRO A 267 8.58 -4.74 20.15
CA PRO A 267 9.70 -3.85 20.45
C PRO A 267 10.17 -3.12 19.17
N PRO A 268 10.97 -2.03 19.32
CA PRO A 268 11.62 -1.39 18.17
C PRO A 268 12.46 -2.38 17.34
N PRO A 269 12.63 -2.13 16.03
CA PRO A 269 12.26 -0.91 15.29
C PRO A 269 10.75 -0.79 15.06
N PHE A 270 10.29 0.45 14.74
CA PHE A 270 8.87 0.70 14.49
C PHE A 270 8.33 -0.18 13.35
N ASP A 271 7.30 -0.96 13.66
CA ASP A 271 6.64 -1.82 12.69
C ASP A 271 5.38 -1.14 12.16
N HIS A 272 5.38 -0.88 10.86
CA HIS A 272 4.29 -0.23 10.14
C HIS A 272 3.42 -1.23 9.37
N THR A 273 3.57 -2.53 9.61
CA THR A 273 2.79 -3.60 8.97
C THR A 273 1.29 -3.48 9.26
N LYS A 274 0.48 -3.70 8.25
CA LYS A 274 -0.97 -3.87 8.35
C LYS A 274 -1.32 -5.24 7.79
N LEU A 275 -1.61 -6.16 8.69
CA LEU A 275 -1.86 -7.55 8.34
C LEU A 275 -2.95 -8.13 9.23
N MET A 276 -3.84 -8.93 8.67
CA MET A 276 -4.74 -9.80 9.41
C MET A 276 -4.65 -11.21 8.83
N VAL A 277 -4.54 -12.18 9.72
CA VAL A 277 -4.52 -13.60 9.37
C VAL A 277 -5.64 -14.30 10.14
N VAL A 278 -6.50 -15.02 9.43
CA VAL A 278 -7.59 -15.79 10.04
C VAL A 278 -7.39 -17.26 9.73
N ASP A 279 -7.35 -18.09 10.79
CA ASP A 279 -7.21 -19.56 10.74
C ASP A 279 -6.04 -20.06 9.90
N SER A 280 -4.99 -19.24 9.69
CA SER A 280 -3.82 -19.52 8.84
C SER A 280 -4.17 -19.78 7.35
N SER A 281 -5.34 -19.34 6.90
CA SER A 281 -5.84 -19.58 5.53
C SER A 281 -6.33 -18.32 4.82
N TRP A 282 -6.57 -17.24 5.54
CA TRP A 282 -6.97 -15.94 5.02
C TRP A 282 -6.10 -14.84 5.62
#